data_0205841173a78dcddd9383eab239c91c
#
_entry.id   0205841173a78dcddd9383eab239c91c
#
_cell.length_a   1.000
_cell.length_b   1.000
_cell.length_c   1.000
_cell.angle_alpha   90.00
_cell.angle_beta   90.00
_cell.angle_gamma   90.00
#
_symmetry.space_group_name_H-M   'P 1'
#
loop_
_entity.id
_entity.type
_entity.pdbx_description
1 polymer ?
#
loop_
_entity_poly.entity_id
_entity_poly.type
_entity_poly.pdbx_seq_one_letter_code
_entity_poly.pdbx_strand_id
1 'polypeptide(L)'
;MNQVKLADMIRDIKSQFDLEPEREAKEEKKTQSQILVNLASDMYLFYDEQGRTYARVMVNDHYEIWPIRSSDFKHVLTFRYLNLSKDRDKAPGSQAMEDALKVLEAKARIEGKKERVFVRVAEADEAIYLDLCNEQWEVVEITKKGWRILNGSPVYFRRSKTMEELPRPEKGASIELLKRYINY
;
A
#
# COMPACT_ATOMS: atom_id res chain seq x y z
N MET A 1 10.96 53.47 -23.57
CA MET A 1 11.97 53.09 -22.56
C MET A 1 12.78 51.97 -23.18
N ASN A 2 14.09 52.17 -23.37
CA ASN A 2 14.91 51.38 -24.30
C ASN A 2 15.23 50.00 -23.69
N GLN A 3 15.02 48.90 -24.44
CA GLN A 3 15.32 47.51 -23.99
C GLN A 3 16.78 47.33 -23.52
N VAL A 4 17.72 48.13 -24.03
CA VAL A 4 19.13 48.13 -23.61
C VAL A 4 19.29 48.56 -22.15
N LYS A 5 18.55 49.58 -21.67
CA LYS A 5 18.59 50.04 -20.28
C LYS A 5 18.07 48.99 -19.27
N LEU A 6 17.10 48.16 -19.66
CA LEU A 6 16.55 47.13 -18.82
C LEU A 6 17.54 45.95 -18.63
N ALA A 7 18.23 45.59 -19.72
CA ALA A 7 19.23 44.51 -19.69
C ALA A 7 20.45 44.89 -18.83
N ASP A 8 20.91 46.14 -18.90
CA ASP A 8 22.02 46.64 -18.08
C ASP A 8 21.62 46.73 -16.59
N MET A 9 20.41 47.17 -16.28
CA MET A 9 19.87 47.21 -14.92
C MET A 9 19.70 45.81 -14.29
N ILE A 10 19.31 44.80 -15.08
CA ILE A 10 19.24 43.41 -14.63
C ILE A 10 20.63 42.82 -14.37
N ARG A 11 21.63 43.21 -15.21
CA ARG A 11 23.02 42.78 -15.01
C ARG A 11 23.62 43.37 -13.71
N ASP A 12 23.35 44.63 -13.43
CA ASP A 12 23.81 45.31 -12.21
C ASP A 12 23.17 44.72 -10.92
N ILE A 13 21.87 44.38 -10.98
CA ILE A 13 21.19 43.73 -9.87
C ILE A 13 21.77 42.33 -9.63
N LYS A 14 22.05 41.56 -10.67
CA LYS A 14 22.66 40.21 -10.54
C LYS A 14 24.07 40.28 -9.94
N SER A 15 24.87 41.29 -10.26
CA SER A 15 26.21 41.47 -9.69
C SER A 15 26.19 41.96 -8.23
N GLN A 16 25.13 42.68 -7.82
CA GLN A 16 25.00 43.21 -6.47
C GLN A 16 24.52 42.16 -5.43
N PHE A 17 23.86 41.09 -5.88
CA PHE A 17 23.33 40.06 -4.98
C PHE A 17 24.17 38.78 -4.95
N ASP A 18 25.34 38.71 -5.60
CA ASP A 18 26.21 37.52 -5.66
C ASP A 18 25.38 36.23 -5.90
N LEU A 19 24.37 36.32 -6.77
CA LEU A 19 23.60 35.17 -7.19
C LEU A 19 24.54 34.30 -8.03
N GLU A 20 25.18 33.33 -7.35
CA GLU A 20 25.86 32.26 -8.05
C GLU A 20 24.92 31.72 -9.14
N PRO A 21 25.45 31.44 -10.36
CA PRO A 21 24.63 30.81 -11.40
C PRO A 21 24.00 29.57 -10.80
N GLU A 22 22.68 29.44 -10.95
CA GLU A 22 21.96 28.21 -10.56
C GLU A 22 22.81 27.05 -11.03
N ARG A 23 23.40 26.34 -10.07
CA ARG A 23 24.08 25.08 -10.36
C ARG A 23 23.00 24.24 -10.99
N GLU A 24 23.13 23.98 -12.31
CA GLU A 24 22.35 22.95 -12.97
C GLU A 24 22.36 21.76 -12.04
N ALA A 25 21.21 21.46 -11.44
CA ALA A 25 21.07 20.31 -10.55
C ALA A 25 21.43 19.11 -11.40
N LYS A 26 22.67 18.62 -11.27
CA LYS A 26 23.05 17.32 -11.81
C LYS A 26 21.98 16.38 -11.27
N GLU A 27 21.18 15.80 -12.14
CA GLU A 27 20.26 14.73 -11.76
C GLU A 27 21.10 13.68 -11.03
N GLU A 28 21.06 13.71 -9.70
CA GLU A 28 21.74 12.73 -8.88
C GLU A 28 21.14 11.38 -9.22
N LYS A 29 21.93 10.50 -9.77
CA LYS A 29 21.53 9.16 -10.16
C LYS A 29 20.99 8.45 -8.93
N LYS A 30 19.66 8.34 -8.83
CA LYS A 30 18.98 7.73 -7.69
C LYS A 30 19.55 6.35 -7.41
N THR A 31 19.83 6.06 -6.14
CA THR A 31 20.27 4.74 -5.71
C THR A 31 19.15 3.70 -5.90
N GLN A 32 19.48 2.41 -5.95
CA GLN A 32 18.47 1.36 -6.06
C GLN A 32 17.45 1.41 -4.92
N SER A 33 17.89 1.69 -3.70
CA SER A 33 16.99 1.83 -2.54
C SER A 33 16.04 3.01 -2.69
N GLN A 34 16.50 4.17 -3.15
CA GLN A 34 15.64 5.33 -3.44
C GLN A 34 14.60 5.03 -4.54
N ILE A 35 15.01 4.28 -5.56
CA ILE A 35 14.08 3.84 -6.63
C ILE A 35 13.00 2.93 -6.04
N LEU A 36 13.37 1.94 -5.24
CA LEU A 36 12.42 1.02 -4.60
C LEU A 36 11.43 1.77 -3.68
N VAL A 37 11.90 2.73 -2.90
CA VAL A 37 11.04 3.58 -2.06
C VAL A 37 10.06 4.39 -2.93
N ASN A 38 10.53 4.95 -4.05
CA ASN A 38 9.66 5.70 -4.97
C ASN A 38 8.61 4.81 -5.65
N LEU A 39 8.92 3.53 -5.89
CA LEU A 39 7.97 2.56 -6.44
C LEU A 39 6.83 2.18 -5.49
N ALA A 40 6.95 2.53 -4.22
CA ALA A 40 5.90 2.36 -3.21
C ALA A 40 5.13 3.66 -2.93
N SER A 41 5.34 4.74 -3.70
CA SER A 41 4.75 6.06 -3.41
C SER A 41 3.23 6.13 -3.58
N ASP A 42 2.65 5.24 -4.38
CA ASP A 42 1.20 5.09 -4.58
C ASP A 42 0.53 4.18 -3.53
N MET A 43 1.31 3.55 -2.67
CA MET A 43 0.81 2.63 -1.66
C MET A 43 0.45 3.40 -0.37
N TYR A 44 -0.66 3.01 0.27
CA TYR A 44 -0.99 3.51 1.59
C TYR A 44 -0.23 2.71 2.64
N LEU A 45 0.71 3.38 3.32
CA LEU A 45 1.53 2.81 4.38
C LEU A 45 0.91 3.13 5.74
N PHE A 46 0.82 2.14 6.62
CA PHE A 46 0.21 2.29 7.94
C PHE A 46 0.77 1.28 8.96
N TYR A 47 0.34 1.36 10.20
CA TYR A 47 0.73 0.41 11.25
C TYR A 47 -0.46 0.00 12.11
N ASP A 48 -0.39 -1.20 12.69
CA ASP A 48 -1.42 -1.72 13.58
C ASP A 48 -1.19 -1.39 15.06
N GLU A 49 -2.08 -1.88 15.92
CA GLU A 49 -2.01 -1.66 17.37
C GLU A 49 -0.76 -2.25 18.01
N GLN A 50 -0.20 -3.31 17.45
CA GLN A 50 1.04 -3.95 17.89
C GLN A 50 2.28 -3.29 17.29
N GLY A 51 2.11 -2.28 16.46
CA GLY A 51 3.19 -1.56 15.81
C GLY A 51 3.78 -2.26 14.59
N ARG A 52 3.14 -3.30 14.08
CA ARG A 52 3.53 -3.94 12.82
C ARG A 52 3.14 -3.04 11.66
N THR A 53 3.99 -2.97 10.66
CA THR A 53 3.85 -2.07 9.51
C THR A 53 3.31 -2.80 8.30
N TYR A 54 2.41 -2.12 7.59
CA TYR A 54 1.69 -2.67 6.45
C TYR A 54 1.67 -1.69 5.28
N ALA A 55 1.47 -2.24 4.10
CA ALA A 55 1.13 -1.52 2.89
C ALA A 55 -0.21 -2.03 2.34
N ARG A 56 -1.08 -1.10 1.93
CA ARG A 56 -2.23 -1.40 1.10
C ARG A 56 -1.80 -1.25 -0.35
N VAL A 57 -1.81 -2.37 -1.07
CA VAL A 57 -1.26 -2.49 -2.42
C VAL A 57 -2.39 -2.79 -3.39
N MET A 58 -2.44 -2.08 -4.51
CA MET A 58 -3.32 -2.43 -5.62
C MET A 58 -2.72 -3.60 -6.38
N VAL A 59 -3.45 -4.70 -6.47
CA VAL A 59 -3.11 -5.89 -7.23
C VAL A 59 -4.25 -6.15 -8.21
N ASN A 60 -3.98 -6.04 -9.50
CA ASN A 60 -4.99 -6.08 -10.56
C ASN A 60 -6.12 -5.05 -10.31
N ASP A 61 -7.29 -5.50 -9.86
CA ASP A 61 -8.50 -4.71 -9.66
C ASP A 61 -8.96 -4.63 -8.18
N HIS A 62 -8.15 -5.13 -7.23
CA HIS A 62 -8.47 -5.11 -5.81
C HIS A 62 -7.29 -4.68 -4.94
N TYR A 63 -7.56 -4.39 -3.66
CA TYR A 63 -6.53 -4.01 -2.69
C TYR A 63 -6.20 -5.17 -1.76
N GLU A 64 -4.91 -5.41 -1.58
CA GLU A 64 -4.36 -6.35 -0.61
C GLU A 64 -3.60 -5.65 0.52
N ILE A 65 -3.60 -6.26 1.70
CA ILE A 65 -2.90 -5.76 2.88
C ILE A 65 -1.73 -6.67 3.18
N TRP A 66 -0.52 -6.14 2.98
CA TRP A 66 0.70 -6.91 3.18
C TRP A 66 1.59 -6.30 4.24
N PRO A 67 2.17 -7.12 5.15
CA PRO A 67 3.28 -6.66 5.98
C PRO A 67 4.44 -6.20 5.10
N ILE A 68 5.07 -5.07 5.44
CA ILE A 68 6.15 -4.49 4.62
C ILE A 68 7.33 -5.46 4.46
N ARG A 69 7.56 -6.35 5.44
CA ARG A 69 8.61 -7.37 5.34
C ARG A 69 8.19 -8.70 4.73
N SER A 70 6.96 -8.82 4.25
CA SER A 70 6.49 -10.07 3.63
C SER A 70 7.21 -10.36 2.32
N SER A 71 7.23 -11.64 1.92
CA SER A 71 7.73 -12.04 0.62
C SER A 71 6.92 -11.41 -0.52
N ASP A 72 5.60 -11.33 -0.35
CA ASP A 72 4.70 -10.83 -1.37
C ASP A 72 4.94 -9.34 -1.66
N PHE A 73 5.16 -8.53 -0.62
CA PHE A 73 5.55 -7.14 -0.76
C PHE A 73 6.92 -6.97 -1.46
N LYS A 74 7.91 -7.79 -1.10
CA LYS A 74 9.22 -7.80 -1.78
C LYS A 74 9.09 -8.19 -3.25
N HIS A 75 8.23 -9.16 -3.58
CA HIS A 75 7.98 -9.57 -4.97
C HIS A 75 7.40 -8.44 -5.79
N VAL A 76 6.41 -7.71 -5.27
CA VAL A 76 5.84 -6.55 -5.97
C VAL A 76 6.87 -5.45 -6.21
N LEU A 77 7.66 -5.11 -5.19
CA LEU A 77 8.73 -4.11 -5.38
C LEU A 77 9.76 -4.56 -6.41
N THR A 78 10.15 -5.83 -6.39
CA THR A 78 11.06 -6.40 -7.39
C THR A 78 10.47 -6.36 -8.78
N PHE A 79 9.20 -6.76 -8.95
CA PHE A 79 8.50 -6.72 -10.22
C PHE A 79 8.38 -5.30 -10.77
N ARG A 80 7.96 -4.33 -9.93
CA ARG A 80 7.91 -2.91 -10.30
C ARG A 80 9.29 -2.37 -10.69
N TYR A 81 10.34 -2.80 -9.99
CA TYR A 81 11.72 -2.40 -10.29
C TYR A 81 12.19 -2.91 -11.66
N LEU A 82 11.90 -4.15 -11.99
CA LEU A 82 12.26 -4.76 -13.29
C LEU A 82 11.50 -4.07 -14.44
N ASN A 83 10.25 -3.66 -14.23
CA ASN A 83 9.42 -3.01 -15.25
C ASN A 83 9.71 -1.51 -15.44
N LEU A 84 10.56 -0.89 -14.63
CA LEU A 84 10.89 0.52 -14.76
C LEU A 84 11.67 0.87 -16.03
N SER A 85 12.45 -0.06 -16.55
CA SER A 85 13.26 0.13 -17.76
C SER A 85 13.49 -1.22 -18.43
N LYS A 86 13.36 -1.23 -19.76
CA LYS A 86 13.66 -2.42 -20.59
C LYS A 86 15.11 -2.90 -20.47
N ASP A 87 16.02 -2.04 -19.97
CA ASP A 87 17.44 -2.33 -19.80
C ASP A 87 17.78 -2.91 -18.42
N ARG A 88 16.79 -3.17 -17.56
CA ARG A 88 17.01 -3.70 -16.20
C ARG A 88 16.71 -5.19 -16.14
N ASP A 89 17.65 -5.99 -16.61
CA ASP A 89 17.59 -7.46 -16.57
C ASP A 89 17.94 -8.05 -15.19
N LYS A 90 18.31 -7.21 -14.21
CA LYS A 90 18.77 -7.66 -12.89
C LYS A 90 17.85 -7.17 -11.78
N ALA A 91 17.51 -8.08 -10.88
CA ALA A 91 16.83 -7.75 -9.65
C ALA A 91 17.64 -6.72 -8.82
N PRO A 92 16.98 -5.92 -7.98
CA PRO A 92 17.68 -5.02 -7.07
C PRO A 92 18.54 -5.81 -6.10
N GLY A 93 19.68 -5.24 -5.70
CA GLY A 93 20.58 -5.87 -4.72
C GLY A 93 19.87 -6.09 -3.38
N SER A 94 20.21 -7.18 -2.67
CA SER A 94 19.60 -7.51 -1.38
C SER A 94 19.74 -6.39 -0.35
N GLN A 95 20.89 -5.72 -0.32
CA GLN A 95 21.11 -4.58 0.58
C GLN A 95 20.20 -3.39 0.23
N ALA A 96 20.05 -3.08 -1.06
CA ALA A 96 19.16 -1.99 -1.51
C ALA A 96 17.70 -2.28 -1.16
N MET A 97 17.27 -3.53 -1.27
CA MET A 97 15.94 -3.96 -0.83
C MET A 97 15.76 -3.78 0.68
N GLU A 98 16.69 -4.25 1.51
CA GLU A 98 16.63 -4.11 2.96
C GLU A 98 16.63 -2.63 3.41
N ASP A 99 17.41 -1.78 2.76
CA ASP A 99 17.44 -0.36 3.06
C ASP A 99 16.12 0.33 2.66
N ALA A 100 15.55 -0.03 1.51
CA ALA A 100 14.24 0.44 1.09
C ALA A 100 13.13 0.03 2.08
N LEU A 101 13.11 -1.24 2.51
CA LEU A 101 12.13 -1.73 3.48
C LEU A 101 12.23 -1.00 4.81
N LYS A 102 13.44 -0.72 5.33
CA LYS A 102 13.63 0.09 6.55
C LYS A 102 13.04 1.49 6.42
N VAL A 103 13.25 2.14 5.27
CA VAL A 103 12.69 3.47 5.01
C VAL A 103 11.16 3.41 4.95
N LEU A 104 10.58 2.41 4.28
CA LEU A 104 9.13 2.23 4.17
C LEU A 104 8.49 1.92 5.53
N GLU A 105 9.14 1.10 6.37
CA GLU A 105 8.71 0.86 7.75
C GLU A 105 8.73 2.13 8.59
N ALA A 106 9.79 2.94 8.48
CA ALA A 106 9.89 4.21 9.18
C ALA A 106 8.77 5.17 8.73
N LYS A 107 8.50 5.28 7.42
CA LYS A 107 7.37 6.06 6.89
C LYS A 107 6.04 5.56 7.42
N ALA A 108 5.79 4.25 7.38
CA ALA A 108 4.56 3.67 7.91
C ALA A 108 4.35 4.01 9.39
N ARG A 109 5.42 4.02 10.20
CA ARG A 109 5.38 4.30 11.65
C ARG A 109 5.23 5.76 11.99
N ILE A 110 5.88 6.66 11.26
CA ILE A 110 5.98 8.08 11.60
C ILE A 110 4.94 8.92 10.86
N GLU A 111 4.75 8.64 9.56
CA GLU A 111 3.85 9.39 8.68
C GLU A 111 2.49 8.69 8.52
N GLY A 112 2.45 7.35 8.67
CA GLY A 112 1.26 6.53 8.51
C GLY A 112 0.29 6.66 9.69
N LYS A 113 -0.96 6.24 9.47
CA LYS A 113 -1.97 6.18 10.52
C LYS A 113 -1.96 4.82 11.22
N LYS A 114 -2.47 4.82 12.45
CA LYS A 114 -2.76 3.59 13.17
C LYS A 114 -4.09 3.01 12.71
N GLU A 115 -4.09 1.79 12.19
CA GLU A 115 -5.25 1.12 11.62
C GLU A 115 -5.44 -0.27 12.22
N ARG A 116 -6.67 -0.76 12.23
CA ARG A 116 -6.96 -2.13 12.67
C ARG A 116 -6.83 -3.09 11.49
N VAL A 117 -6.08 -4.17 11.69
CA VAL A 117 -5.90 -5.24 10.70
C VAL A 117 -6.53 -6.52 11.22
N PHE A 118 -7.41 -7.09 10.43
CA PHE A 118 -8.15 -8.31 10.75
C PHE A 118 -7.67 -9.48 9.90
N VAL A 119 -8.05 -10.70 10.29
CA VAL A 119 -7.66 -11.91 9.55
C VAL A 119 -8.85 -12.49 8.78
N ARG A 120 -9.95 -12.76 9.42
CA ARG A 120 -11.12 -13.40 8.81
C ARG A 120 -12.41 -12.66 9.15
N VAL A 121 -12.52 -12.18 10.37
CA VAL A 121 -13.70 -11.51 10.89
C VAL A 121 -13.30 -10.16 11.42
N ALA A 122 -14.10 -9.14 11.12
CA ALA A 122 -13.95 -7.80 11.63
C ALA A 122 -15.28 -7.27 12.15
N GLU A 123 -15.21 -6.44 13.17
CA GLU A 123 -16.33 -5.63 13.63
C GLU A 123 -15.97 -4.16 13.43
N ALA A 124 -16.78 -3.45 12.67
CA ALA A 124 -16.67 -2.01 12.44
C ALA A 124 -18.03 -1.43 12.05
N ASP A 125 -18.29 -0.18 12.43
CA ASP A 125 -19.47 0.60 12.02
C ASP A 125 -20.81 -0.14 12.22
N GLU A 126 -21.00 -0.79 13.38
CA GLU A 126 -22.17 -1.60 13.73
C GLU A 126 -22.45 -2.80 12.80
N ALA A 127 -21.45 -3.22 12.04
CA ALA A 127 -21.49 -4.38 11.17
C ALA A 127 -20.39 -5.38 11.51
N ILE A 128 -20.64 -6.65 11.19
CA ILE A 128 -19.61 -7.69 11.17
C ILE A 128 -19.27 -7.97 9.72
N TYR A 129 -17.98 -8.02 9.43
CA TYR A 129 -17.45 -8.35 8.11
C TYR A 129 -16.76 -9.71 8.17
N LEU A 130 -17.12 -10.60 7.26
CA LEU A 130 -16.52 -11.93 7.11
C LEU A 130 -15.85 -12.02 5.74
N ASP A 131 -14.53 -12.13 5.73
CA ASP A 131 -13.77 -12.34 4.49
C ASP A 131 -13.95 -13.78 4.01
N LEU A 132 -14.51 -13.95 2.81
CA LEU A 132 -14.69 -15.28 2.19
C LEU A 132 -13.36 -15.89 1.74
N CYS A 133 -12.32 -15.09 1.62
CA CYS A 133 -11.01 -15.52 1.14
C CYS A 133 -11.03 -16.15 -0.27
N ASN A 134 -12.04 -15.84 -1.07
CA ASN A 134 -12.16 -16.29 -2.46
C ASN A 134 -11.33 -15.40 -3.42
N GLU A 135 -11.21 -15.85 -4.67
CA GLU A 135 -10.48 -15.12 -5.71
C GLU A 135 -11.11 -13.78 -6.08
N GLN A 136 -12.43 -13.63 -5.86
CA GLN A 136 -13.18 -12.42 -6.14
C GLN A 136 -13.06 -11.37 -5.05
N TRP A 137 -12.35 -11.65 -3.96
CA TRP A 137 -12.18 -10.74 -2.80
C TRP A 137 -13.50 -10.29 -2.19
N GLU A 138 -14.47 -11.19 -2.20
CA GLU A 138 -15.78 -10.95 -1.61
C GLU A 138 -15.73 -10.99 -0.08
N VAL A 139 -16.53 -10.10 0.51
CA VAL A 139 -16.72 -10.00 1.96
C VAL A 139 -18.21 -10.01 2.26
N VAL A 140 -18.63 -10.75 3.26
CA VAL A 140 -20.00 -10.71 3.77
C VAL A 140 -20.10 -9.63 4.82
N GLU A 141 -20.95 -8.65 4.59
CA GLU A 141 -21.36 -7.66 5.58
C GLU A 141 -22.62 -8.15 6.28
N ILE A 142 -22.59 -8.20 7.61
CA ILE A 142 -23.69 -8.66 8.46
C ILE A 142 -24.09 -7.51 9.38
N THR A 143 -25.34 -7.09 9.29
CA THR A 143 -25.91 -6.00 10.08
C THR A 143 -27.17 -6.46 10.79
N LYS A 144 -27.74 -5.61 11.65
CA LYS A 144 -29.07 -5.84 12.26
C LYS A 144 -30.22 -5.99 11.25
N LYS A 145 -30.00 -5.51 9.99
CA LYS A 145 -30.99 -5.58 8.92
C LYS A 145 -30.85 -6.83 8.04
N GLY A 146 -29.82 -7.63 8.26
CA GLY A 146 -29.50 -8.80 7.47
C GLY A 146 -28.07 -8.76 6.93
N TRP A 147 -27.80 -9.55 5.91
CA TRP A 147 -26.47 -9.65 5.32
C TRP A 147 -26.50 -9.41 3.80
N ARG A 148 -25.34 -9.02 3.28
CA ARG A 148 -25.08 -8.87 1.83
C ARG A 148 -23.61 -9.19 1.52
N ILE A 149 -23.34 -9.53 0.27
CA ILE A 149 -21.98 -9.71 -0.24
C ILE A 149 -21.50 -8.39 -0.84
N LEU A 150 -20.29 -8.01 -0.50
CA LEU A 150 -19.58 -6.84 -1.02
C LEU A 150 -18.41 -7.29 -1.89
N ASN A 151 -18.20 -6.61 -3.00
CA ASN A 151 -16.97 -6.73 -3.80
C ASN A 151 -15.91 -5.81 -3.19
N GLY A 152 -14.97 -6.39 -2.45
CA GLY A 152 -13.97 -5.66 -1.69
C GLY A 152 -14.42 -5.33 -0.26
N SER A 153 -13.44 -5.06 0.60
CA SER A 153 -13.64 -4.87 2.04
C SER A 153 -13.55 -3.39 2.43
N PRO A 154 -14.48 -2.89 3.27
CA PRO A 154 -14.35 -1.57 3.90
C PRO A 154 -13.34 -1.55 5.06
N VAL A 155 -12.89 -2.71 5.53
CA VAL A 155 -11.89 -2.91 6.58
C VAL A 155 -10.65 -3.62 6.03
N TYR A 156 -9.54 -3.56 6.74
CA TYR A 156 -8.28 -4.14 6.29
C TYR A 156 -8.16 -5.60 6.72
N PHE A 157 -8.41 -6.52 5.78
CA PHE A 157 -8.14 -7.94 5.97
C PHE A 157 -6.77 -8.33 5.45
N ARG A 158 -6.01 -9.04 6.27
CA ARG A 158 -4.77 -9.70 5.88
C ARG A 158 -5.03 -11.19 5.66
N ARG A 159 -4.91 -11.64 4.44
CA ARG A 159 -4.97 -13.07 4.11
C ARG A 159 -3.61 -13.74 4.33
N SER A 160 -3.61 -14.93 4.91
CA SER A 160 -2.43 -15.79 5.00
C SER A 160 -2.50 -16.88 3.94
N LYS A 161 -1.35 -17.44 3.58
CA LYS A 161 -1.26 -18.52 2.57
C LYS A 161 -1.99 -19.81 2.97
N THR A 162 -2.32 -19.96 4.25
CA THR A 162 -3.03 -21.13 4.79
C THR A 162 -4.53 -20.90 4.96
N MET A 163 -5.03 -19.73 4.58
CA MET A 163 -6.46 -19.45 4.62
C MET A 163 -7.14 -20.05 3.41
N GLU A 164 -8.12 -20.93 3.67
CA GLU A 164 -8.96 -21.52 2.65
C GLU A 164 -10.20 -20.66 2.41
N GLU A 165 -10.76 -20.81 1.21
CA GLU A 165 -12.00 -20.16 0.82
C GLU A 165 -13.17 -20.69 1.66
N LEU A 166 -14.06 -19.78 2.07
CA LEU A 166 -15.34 -20.11 2.66
C LEU A 166 -16.40 -20.19 1.56
N PRO A 167 -17.40 -21.11 1.73
CA PRO A 167 -18.50 -21.18 0.80
C PRO A 167 -19.29 -19.87 0.79
N ARG A 168 -19.69 -19.45 -0.38
CA ARG A 168 -20.52 -18.27 -0.58
C ARG A 168 -21.89 -18.49 0.07
N PRO A 169 -22.34 -17.60 0.99
CA PRO A 169 -23.61 -17.80 1.67
C PRO A 169 -24.80 -17.65 0.73
N GLU A 170 -25.82 -18.46 0.95
CA GLU A 170 -27.08 -18.42 0.23
C GLU A 170 -28.24 -18.10 1.17
N LYS A 171 -29.29 -17.47 0.63
CA LYS A 171 -30.53 -17.20 1.38
C LYS A 171 -31.42 -18.43 1.41
N GLY A 172 -32.18 -18.58 2.50
CA GLY A 172 -33.23 -19.60 2.57
C GLY A 172 -32.91 -20.82 3.42
N ALA A 173 -31.70 -20.91 4.01
CA ALA A 173 -31.38 -21.96 4.97
C ALA A 173 -32.05 -21.70 6.34
N SER A 174 -32.56 -22.74 6.99
CA SER A 174 -33.11 -22.65 8.33
C SER A 174 -32.03 -22.83 9.39
N ILE A 175 -32.06 -22.00 10.45
CA ILE A 175 -31.19 -22.17 11.62
C ILE A 175 -31.36 -23.52 12.31
N GLU A 176 -32.50 -24.18 12.14
CA GLU A 176 -32.77 -25.54 12.65
C GLU A 176 -31.75 -26.57 12.14
N LEU A 177 -31.16 -26.33 10.94
CA LEU A 177 -30.11 -27.21 10.42
C LEU A 177 -28.85 -27.19 11.28
N LEU A 178 -28.56 -26.09 11.98
CA LEU A 178 -27.41 -26.00 12.88
C LEU A 178 -27.55 -26.89 14.11
N LYS A 179 -28.78 -27.19 14.55
CA LYS A 179 -29.02 -28.08 15.73
C LYS A 179 -28.41 -29.47 15.54
N ARG A 180 -28.17 -29.89 14.29
CA ARG A 180 -27.51 -31.19 13.99
C ARG A 180 -26.01 -31.18 14.29
N TYR A 181 -25.40 -30.00 14.39
CA TYR A 181 -23.95 -29.81 14.50
C TYR A 181 -23.55 -29.20 15.87
N ILE A 182 -24.52 -28.70 16.62
CA ILE A 182 -24.30 -28.12 17.95
C ILE A 182 -24.72 -29.13 18.98
N ASN A 183 -23.76 -29.68 19.74
CA ASN A 183 -24.03 -30.47 20.92
C ASN A 183 -24.43 -29.52 22.06
N TYR A 184 -25.65 -29.69 22.56
CA TYR A 184 -26.11 -29.05 23.80
C TYR A 184 -25.75 -29.93 24.99
#